data_47bd0deb134b2c89e035df772cd04626
#
_entry.id   47bd0deb134b2c89e035df772cd04626
#
_cell.length_a   1.000
_cell.length_b   1.000
_cell.length_c   1.000
_cell.angle_alpha   90.00
_cell.angle_beta   90.00
_cell.angle_gamma   90.00
#
_symmetry.space_group_name_H-M   'P 1'
#
loop_
_entity.id
_entity.type
_entity.pdbx_description
1 polymer ?
#
loop_
_entity_poly.entity_id
_entity_poly.type
_entity_poly.pdbx_seq_one_letter_code
_entity_poly.pdbx_strand_id
1 'polypeptide(L)'
;MADNILLAKRFGCAVCPLKQVKNEHPNMQPTGTDTPVLYFLGEAPGLDEDKYNKQFRGQAGQRLRADLYTFIQPDDADKYIRWNNIVRCRPHDGKANRTPTSIEIECCKQSVYNDIEKTKPLVVVGFGGVPLKAITEGINIGIWVNRFIPVKFGEHKCWYYSCYHPSFLIRQGNSYTTEYDRYFKICLKNVFDFVTKNYEEPAIIEDGHTDNISILYTFDDVIKALDSLKSEELVAFDLETDSLRPFEGGKILTIALSTYDRTYAFPIYNYWKDEDFKKIKDKLYELFLSGGGFIAHNLKFELEWLYDMFDLRLLMEGKWHDTMVQAYLIDERTTKVKAKADGMFKLNILTYLNFGFKLKELSNINIKNITSSRIADILLYNGMDAKYTYLLFKKQNKRLDKSLKICYNNLIETTITLTKAQSKGIIIDLDCVDKYIEKYTAELQDLSEKIHNLDEVKKFEDMTKKVFNPLSPEHIVYVFEKVLNIPPKVLTKKKNYSTNDFVLGEFAKDGYKIAEYITAYRKTNKLKSTYLDNVKELANNGVLKPVYNLLYTQTGRLSSGKDSNA
;
A
#
# COMPACT_ATOMS: atom_id res chain seq x y z
N MET A 1 -12.41 -0.83 -26.32
CA MET A 1 -11.02 -0.84 -25.77
C MET A 1 -10.57 -2.28 -25.49
N ALA A 2 -11.41 -3.11 -24.85
CA ALA A 2 -11.09 -4.53 -24.59
C ALA A 2 -10.80 -5.33 -25.87
N ASP A 3 -11.59 -5.17 -26.93
CA ASP A 3 -11.42 -5.88 -28.19
C ASP A 3 -10.07 -5.57 -28.87
N ASN A 4 -9.61 -4.32 -28.80
CA ASN A 4 -8.30 -3.92 -29.36
C ASN A 4 -7.12 -4.53 -28.60
N ILE A 5 -7.26 -4.78 -27.29
CA ILE A 5 -6.23 -5.45 -26.49
C ILE A 5 -6.16 -6.94 -26.82
N LEU A 6 -7.31 -7.60 -27.05
CA LEU A 6 -7.36 -8.99 -27.49
C LEU A 6 -6.71 -9.16 -28.87
N LEU A 7 -6.99 -8.26 -29.81
CA LEU A 7 -6.34 -8.25 -31.13
C LEU A 7 -4.84 -8.04 -31.02
N ALA A 8 -4.38 -7.11 -30.15
CA ALA A 8 -2.97 -6.86 -29.89
C ALA A 8 -2.24 -8.09 -29.34
N LYS A 9 -2.83 -8.78 -28.37
CA LYS A 9 -2.29 -10.06 -27.83
C LYS A 9 -2.20 -11.16 -28.89
N ARG A 10 -3.19 -11.26 -29.78
CA ARG A 10 -3.27 -12.33 -30.79
C ARG A 10 -2.35 -12.08 -31.99
N PHE A 11 -2.28 -10.85 -32.48
CA PHE A 11 -1.63 -10.53 -33.75
C PHE A 11 -0.32 -9.73 -33.59
N GLY A 12 -0.02 -9.25 -32.39
CA GLY A 12 1.26 -8.57 -32.08
C GLY A 12 1.57 -7.39 -33.00
N CYS A 13 2.78 -7.38 -33.56
CA CYS A 13 3.24 -6.32 -34.44
C CYS A 13 2.37 -6.11 -35.69
N ALA A 14 1.61 -7.09 -36.14
CA ALA A 14 0.77 -6.97 -37.33
C ALA A 14 -0.31 -5.89 -37.19
N VAL A 15 -0.83 -5.69 -35.98
CA VAL A 15 -1.89 -4.70 -35.66
C VAL A 15 -1.37 -3.53 -34.79
N CYS A 16 -0.06 -3.44 -34.57
CA CYS A 16 0.52 -2.42 -33.71
C CYS A 16 0.42 -1.01 -34.31
N PRO A 17 -0.11 0.00 -33.60
CA PRO A 17 -0.17 1.38 -34.09
C PRO A 17 1.20 1.96 -34.45
N LEU A 18 2.27 1.54 -33.77
CA LEU A 18 3.64 2.00 -34.06
C LEU A 18 4.16 1.56 -35.42
N LYS A 19 3.53 0.60 -36.10
CA LYS A 19 3.87 0.23 -37.48
C LYS A 19 3.64 1.36 -38.49
N GLN A 20 2.71 2.27 -38.14
CA GLN A 20 2.40 3.45 -38.96
C GLN A 20 3.28 4.66 -38.62
N VAL A 21 4.07 4.59 -37.55
CA VAL A 21 4.98 5.64 -37.12
C VAL A 21 6.32 5.46 -37.83
N LYS A 22 6.83 6.52 -38.43
CA LYS A 22 8.12 6.49 -39.16
C LYS A 22 9.27 6.45 -38.17
N ASN A 23 9.86 5.29 -37.93
CA ASN A 23 11.08 5.07 -37.16
C ASN A 23 12.24 4.74 -38.09
N GLU A 24 13.48 5.12 -37.71
CA GLU A 24 14.69 4.74 -38.45
C GLU A 24 14.99 3.25 -38.27
N HIS A 25 14.83 2.74 -37.05
CA HIS A 25 15.05 1.35 -36.71
C HIS A 25 13.86 0.75 -35.95
N PRO A 26 12.76 0.40 -36.65
CA PRO A 26 11.62 -0.25 -36.01
C PRO A 26 11.98 -1.67 -35.52
N ASN A 27 11.32 -2.12 -34.48
CA ASN A 27 11.51 -3.45 -33.87
C ASN A 27 12.97 -3.71 -33.46
N MET A 28 13.56 -2.76 -32.76
CA MET A 28 14.94 -2.87 -32.26
C MET A 28 15.16 -4.18 -31.52
N GLN A 29 16.26 -4.88 -31.85
CA GLN A 29 16.60 -6.13 -31.22
C GLN A 29 17.27 -5.92 -29.85
N PRO A 30 17.15 -6.87 -28.91
CA PRO A 30 17.94 -6.86 -27.68
C PRO A 30 19.43 -6.84 -27.99
N THR A 31 20.22 -6.26 -27.09
CA THR A 31 21.68 -6.21 -27.20
C THR A 31 22.32 -6.80 -25.93
N GLY A 32 23.63 -7.06 -25.97
CA GLY A 32 24.37 -7.74 -24.91
C GLY A 32 24.42 -9.26 -25.12
N THR A 33 24.60 -10.02 -24.03
CA THR A 33 24.78 -11.47 -24.10
C THR A 33 23.48 -12.24 -24.32
N ASP A 34 23.59 -13.43 -24.89
CA ASP A 34 22.47 -14.40 -25.01
C ASP A 34 22.34 -15.30 -23.77
N THR A 35 23.28 -15.24 -22.83
CA THR A 35 23.27 -15.97 -21.56
C THR A 35 23.40 -15.00 -20.36
N PRO A 36 22.47 -14.06 -20.19
CA PRO A 36 22.60 -13.02 -19.18
C PRO A 36 22.34 -13.52 -17.75
N VAL A 37 23.06 -12.95 -16.80
CA VAL A 37 22.70 -13.00 -15.38
C VAL A 37 21.59 -12.00 -15.09
N LEU A 38 21.70 -10.79 -15.67
CA LEU A 38 20.74 -9.71 -15.52
C LEU A 38 20.12 -9.34 -16.87
N TYR A 39 18.81 -9.18 -16.91
CA TYR A 39 18.08 -8.67 -18.07
C TYR A 39 17.55 -7.27 -17.76
N PHE A 40 18.14 -6.25 -18.34
CA PHE A 40 17.74 -4.86 -18.16
C PHE A 40 16.62 -4.49 -19.10
N LEU A 41 15.46 -4.14 -18.55
CA LEU A 41 14.23 -3.89 -19.30
C LEU A 41 13.76 -2.44 -19.11
N GLY A 42 13.86 -1.65 -20.17
CA GLY A 42 13.35 -0.27 -20.24
C GLY A 42 11.91 -0.17 -20.74
N GLU A 43 11.44 1.07 -20.92
CA GLU A 43 10.10 1.40 -21.41
C GLU A 43 10.01 1.23 -22.93
N ALA A 44 10.75 2.05 -23.67
CA ALA A 44 10.78 2.10 -25.13
C ALA A 44 12.03 2.84 -25.60
N PRO A 45 12.49 2.66 -26.86
CA PRO A 45 13.57 3.44 -27.45
C PRO A 45 13.23 4.94 -27.50
N GLY A 46 14.23 5.79 -27.24
CA GLY A 46 14.19 7.22 -27.50
C GLY A 46 14.72 7.57 -28.89
N LEU A 47 14.94 8.87 -29.12
CA LEU A 47 15.44 9.38 -30.41
C LEU A 47 16.85 8.84 -30.75
N ASP A 48 17.75 8.88 -29.78
CA ASP A 48 19.13 8.44 -29.98
C ASP A 48 19.20 6.92 -30.18
N GLU A 49 18.38 6.16 -29.44
CA GLU A 49 18.26 4.71 -29.60
C GLU A 49 17.78 4.38 -31.02
N ASP A 50 16.72 5.03 -31.48
CA ASP A 50 16.16 4.84 -32.84
C ASP A 50 17.18 5.19 -33.92
N LYS A 51 17.91 6.33 -33.76
CA LYS A 51 18.93 6.77 -34.69
C LYS A 51 20.14 5.82 -34.78
N TYR A 52 20.63 5.32 -33.66
CA TYR A 52 21.86 4.52 -33.60
C TYR A 52 21.64 3.02 -33.54
N ASN A 53 20.39 2.57 -33.55
CA ASN A 53 19.99 1.16 -33.36
C ASN A 53 20.68 0.48 -32.17
N LYS A 54 20.77 1.17 -31.05
CA LYS A 54 21.42 0.65 -29.83
C LYS A 54 20.62 0.98 -28.59
N GLN A 55 20.34 -0.05 -27.77
CA GLN A 55 19.57 0.07 -26.54
C GLN A 55 20.29 0.95 -25.50
N PHE A 56 19.52 1.76 -24.76
CA PHE A 56 20.01 2.64 -23.68
C PHE A 56 21.16 3.57 -24.12
N ARG A 57 21.06 4.20 -25.30
CA ARG A 57 22.08 5.10 -25.86
C ARG A 57 21.89 6.56 -25.48
N GLY A 58 20.66 7.02 -25.33
CA GLY A 58 20.29 8.38 -24.97
C GLY A 58 20.66 8.78 -23.54
N GLN A 59 20.30 9.99 -23.13
CA GLN A 59 20.67 10.56 -21.81
C GLN A 59 20.30 9.64 -20.63
N ALA A 60 19.12 9.02 -20.67
CA ALA A 60 18.69 8.08 -19.62
C ALA A 60 19.60 6.84 -19.54
N GLY A 61 20.00 6.31 -20.71
CA GLY A 61 20.92 5.17 -20.79
C GLY A 61 22.33 5.52 -20.34
N GLN A 62 22.82 6.71 -20.71
CA GLN A 62 24.13 7.21 -20.24
C GLN A 62 24.14 7.39 -18.72
N ARG A 63 23.05 7.93 -18.16
CA ARG A 63 22.90 8.05 -16.70
C ARG A 63 22.91 6.68 -16.01
N LEU A 64 22.18 5.70 -16.54
CA LEU A 64 22.19 4.34 -16.02
C LEU A 64 23.59 3.73 -16.04
N ARG A 65 24.31 3.85 -17.16
CA ARG A 65 25.66 3.30 -17.31
C ARG A 65 26.66 3.96 -16.36
N ALA A 66 26.56 5.27 -16.13
CA ALA A 66 27.41 5.99 -15.19
C ALA A 66 27.28 5.44 -13.76
N ASP A 67 26.06 5.18 -13.29
CA ASP A 67 25.83 4.59 -11.98
C ASP A 67 26.17 3.07 -11.96
N LEU A 68 25.87 2.34 -13.05
CA LEU A 68 26.16 0.92 -13.19
C LEU A 68 27.67 0.62 -13.13
N TYR A 69 28.49 1.41 -13.80
CA TYR A 69 29.95 1.21 -13.87
C TYR A 69 30.67 1.48 -12.55
N THR A 70 29.94 1.92 -11.51
CA THR A 70 30.46 1.90 -10.14
C THR A 70 30.44 0.50 -9.49
N PHE A 71 29.73 -0.46 -10.10
CA PHE A 71 29.57 -1.84 -9.59
C PHE A 71 30.19 -2.90 -10.52
N ILE A 72 30.29 -2.65 -11.81
CA ILE A 72 30.80 -3.59 -12.81
C ILE A 72 31.65 -2.84 -13.83
N GLN A 73 32.72 -3.49 -14.34
CA GLN A 73 33.53 -2.90 -15.40
C GLN A 73 32.73 -2.80 -16.73
N PRO A 74 32.95 -1.76 -17.54
CA PRO A 74 32.22 -1.57 -18.80
C PRO A 74 32.25 -2.79 -19.71
N ASP A 75 33.43 -3.43 -19.86
CA ASP A 75 33.62 -4.59 -20.72
C ASP A 75 32.91 -5.86 -20.21
N ASP A 76 32.67 -5.93 -18.91
CA ASP A 76 31.95 -7.04 -18.29
C ASP A 76 30.42 -6.83 -18.33
N ALA A 77 29.95 -5.58 -18.46
CA ALA A 77 28.53 -5.32 -18.52
C ALA A 77 27.84 -6.05 -19.68
N ASP A 78 28.44 -6.04 -20.87
CA ASP A 78 27.88 -6.72 -22.05
C ASP A 78 28.06 -8.26 -22.01
N LYS A 79 28.89 -8.80 -21.09
CA LYS A 79 29.04 -10.25 -20.86
C LYS A 79 27.95 -10.81 -19.93
N TYR A 80 27.42 -10.00 -19.01
CA TYR A 80 26.48 -10.45 -17.99
C TYR A 80 25.10 -9.83 -18.12
N ILE A 81 24.92 -8.76 -18.94
CA ILE A 81 23.68 -8.02 -19.05
C ILE A 81 23.15 -8.12 -20.48
N ARG A 82 21.84 -8.40 -20.58
CA ARG A 82 21.05 -8.23 -21.80
C ARG A 82 20.18 -6.98 -21.68
N TRP A 83 20.18 -6.17 -22.71
CA TRP A 83 19.48 -4.88 -22.75
C TRP A 83 18.31 -4.95 -23.70
N ASN A 84 17.11 -4.56 -23.25
CA ASN A 84 15.91 -4.50 -24.07
C ASN A 84 14.93 -3.45 -23.54
N ASN A 85 13.88 -3.19 -24.29
CA ASN A 85 12.72 -2.39 -23.88
C ASN A 85 11.45 -3.22 -24.04
N ILE A 86 10.41 -2.94 -23.22
CA ILE A 86 9.12 -3.61 -23.32
C ILE A 86 8.41 -3.30 -24.64
N VAL A 87 8.62 -2.10 -25.19
CA VAL A 87 8.22 -1.72 -26.53
C VAL A 87 9.48 -1.51 -27.38
N ARG A 88 9.58 -2.17 -28.52
CA ARG A 88 10.80 -2.21 -29.36
C ARG A 88 10.85 -1.14 -30.46
N CYS A 89 9.78 -0.36 -30.63
CA CYS A 89 9.72 0.76 -31.54
C CYS A 89 9.62 2.06 -30.75
N ARG A 90 10.22 3.13 -31.21
CA ARG A 90 10.10 4.44 -30.57
C ARG A 90 8.69 5.00 -30.70
N PRO A 91 7.99 5.25 -29.57
CA PRO A 91 6.70 5.92 -29.57
C PRO A 91 6.89 7.43 -29.57
N HIS A 92 6.44 8.13 -30.65
CA HIS A 92 6.55 9.58 -30.77
C HIS A 92 5.40 10.18 -31.58
N ASP A 93 5.24 11.49 -31.50
CA ASP A 93 4.23 12.29 -32.21
C ASP A 93 4.79 13.03 -33.43
N GLY A 94 5.98 12.63 -33.89
CA GLY A 94 6.76 13.31 -34.94
C GLY A 94 7.82 14.27 -34.40
N LYS A 95 7.65 14.81 -33.20
CA LYS A 95 8.57 15.74 -32.53
C LYS A 95 9.18 15.18 -31.26
N ALA A 96 8.34 14.77 -30.32
CA ALA A 96 8.75 14.35 -28.98
C ALA A 96 8.46 12.88 -28.74
N ASN A 97 9.27 12.23 -27.89
CA ASN A 97 8.98 10.91 -27.37
C ASN A 97 7.75 10.97 -26.45
N ARG A 98 6.90 9.96 -26.50
CA ARG A 98 5.77 9.78 -25.59
C ARG A 98 5.81 8.42 -24.91
N THR A 99 5.05 8.28 -23.83
CA THR A 99 4.83 6.97 -23.21
C THR A 99 4.06 6.05 -24.16
N PRO A 100 4.44 4.77 -24.29
CA PRO A 100 3.69 3.81 -25.08
C PRO A 100 2.29 3.59 -24.53
N THR A 101 1.32 3.39 -25.43
CA THR A 101 -0.05 3.02 -25.07
C THR A 101 -0.15 1.57 -24.62
N SER A 102 -1.22 1.21 -23.93
CA SER A 102 -1.45 -0.18 -23.50
C SER A 102 -1.52 -1.16 -24.69
N ILE A 103 -2.05 -0.72 -25.84
CA ILE A 103 -2.12 -1.54 -27.06
C ILE A 103 -0.70 -1.79 -27.60
N GLU A 104 0.14 -0.77 -27.67
CA GLU A 104 1.53 -0.88 -28.13
C GLU A 104 2.37 -1.81 -27.24
N ILE A 105 2.15 -1.74 -25.92
CA ILE A 105 2.77 -2.65 -24.96
C ILE A 105 2.33 -4.09 -25.22
N GLU A 106 1.04 -4.35 -25.34
CA GLU A 106 0.52 -5.72 -25.57
C GLU A 106 0.97 -6.29 -26.94
N CYS A 107 1.11 -5.45 -27.96
CA CYS A 107 1.66 -5.89 -29.25
C CYS A 107 3.11 -6.35 -29.18
N CYS A 108 3.93 -5.75 -28.31
CA CYS A 108 5.36 -6.06 -28.18
C CYS A 108 5.69 -7.08 -27.09
N LYS A 109 4.89 -7.16 -26.05
CA LYS A 109 5.13 -7.88 -24.82
C LYS A 109 5.54 -9.34 -25.03
N GLN A 110 4.83 -10.07 -25.92
CA GLN A 110 5.13 -11.49 -26.13
C GLN A 110 6.52 -11.73 -26.70
N SER A 111 7.01 -10.84 -27.57
CA SER A 111 8.37 -10.97 -28.14
C SER A 111 9.47 -10.76 -27.08
N VAL A 112 9.20 -9.91 -26.09
CA VAL A 112 10.09 -9.70 -24.93
C VAL A 112 10.07 -10.91 -23.99
N TYR A 113 8.88 -11.46 -23.75
CA TYR A 113 8.71 -12.67 -22.92
C TYR A 113 9.46 -13.87 -23.52
N ASN A 114 9.32 -14.08 -24.83
CA ASN A 114 10.02 -15.16 -25.53
C ASN A 114 11.56 -14.99 -25.47
N ASP A 115 12.05 -13.74 -25.50
CA ASP A 115 13.49 -13.45 -25.38
C ASP A 115 13.98 -13.74 -23.95
N ILE A 116 13.22 -13.38 -22.92
CA ILE A 116 13.55 -13.68 -21.52
C ILE A 116 13.52 -15.20 -21.28
N GLU A 117 12.49 -15.89 -21.76
CA GLU A 117 12.38 -17.36 -21.63
C GLU A 117 13.56 -18.08 -22.32
N LYS A 118 13.95 -17.62 -23.52
CA LYS A 118 15.08 -18.18 -24.29
C LYS A 118 16.41 -17.95 -23.57
N THR A 119 16.65 -16.75 -23.04
CA THR A 119 17.96 -16.35 -22.50
C THR A 119 18.14 -16.67 -21.02
N LYS A 120 17.07 -16.99 -20.31
CA LYS A 120 17.03 -17.52 -18.93
C LYS A 120 17.81 -16.69 -17.91
N PRO A 121 17.60 -15.36 -17.78
CA PRO A 121 18.26 -14.54 -16.78
C PRO A 121 17.85 -14.92 -15.36
N LEU A 122 18.73 -14.71 -14.37
CA LEU A 122 18.37 -14.88 -12.96
C LEU A 122 17.42 -13.75 -12.49
N VAL A 123 17.64 -12.52 -13.00
CA VAL A 123 16.84 -11.35 -12.61
C VAL A 123 16.54 -10.49 -13.84
N VAL A 124 15.27 -10.13 -14.01
CA VAL A 124 14.80 -9.07 -14.92
C VAL A 124 14.71 -7.77 -14.14
N VAL A 125 15.58 -6.79 -14.45
CA VAL A 125 15.59 -5.47 -13.81
C VAL A 125 14.77 -4.50 -14.63
N GLY A 126 13.57 -4.16 -14.17
CA GLY A 126 12.66 -3.24 -14.85
C GLY A 126 12.84 -1.79 -14.40
N PHE A 127 13.06 -0.89 -15.35
CA PHE A 127 13.24 0.55 -15.11
C PHE A 127 11.94 1.33 -15.35
N GLY A 128 11.29 1.78 -14.27
CA GLY A 128 10.10 2.61 -14.32
C GLY A 128 8.77 1.85 -14.27
N GLY A 129 7.68 2.59 -14.39
CA GLY A 129 6.32 2.05 -14.22
C GLY A 129 5.82 1.23 -15.40
N VAL A 130 6.34 1.44 -16.63
CA VAL A 130 5.86 0.73 -17.81
C VAL A 130 6.28 -0.74 -17.81
N PRO A 131 7.57 -1.10 -17.63
CA PRO A 131 7.97 -2.49 -17.46
C PRO A 131 7.32 -3.15 -16.24
N LEU A 132 7.22 -2.44 -15.10
CA LEU A 132 6.54 -2.93 -13.91
C LEU A 132 5.10 -3.36 -14.23
N LYS A 133 4.32 -2.47 -14.85
CA LYS A 133 2.93 -2.75 -15.22
C LYS A 133 2.81 -3.89 -16.22
N ALA A 134 3.72 -3.96 -17.18
CA ALA A 134 3.71 -4.98 -18.21
C ALA A 134 3.98 -6.40 -17.67
N ILE A 135 4.88 -6.52 -16.67
CA ILE A 135 5.31 -7.81 -16.13
C ILE A 135 4.46 -8.24 -14.92
N THR A 136 4.12 -7.29 -14.02
CA THR A 136 3.54 -7.60 -12.71
C THR A 136 2.15 -7.04 -12.50
N GLU A 137 1.62 -6.27 -13.48
CA GLU A 137 0.38 -5.49 -13.36
C GLU A 137 0.42 -4.41 -12.27
N GLY A 138 1.57 -4.19 -11.65
CA GLY A 138 1.78 -3.15 -10.65
C GLY A 138 1.67 -1.75 -11.25
N ILE A 139 0.90 -0.86 -10.62
CA ILE A 139 0.63 0.49 -11.17
C ILE A 139 1.42 1.59 -10.47
N ASN A 140 1.92 1.35 -9.27
CA ASN A 140 2.62 2.36 -8.47
C ASN A 140 4.06 1.93 -8.20
N ILE A 141 5.00 2.50 -8.96
CA ILE A 141 6.44 2.20 -8.82
C ILE A 141 6.95 2.41 -7.38
N GLY A 142 6.40 3.35 -6.63
CA GLY A 142 6.81 3.61 -5.26
C GLY A 142 6.58 2.45 -4.29
N ILE A 143 5.57 1.62 -4.55
CA ILE A 143 5.32 0.40 -3.78
C ILE A 143 6.32 -0.69 -4.14
N TRP A 144 6.69 -0.78 -5.42
CA TRP A 144 7.40 -1.93 -5.97
C TRP A 144 8.91 -1.71 -6.13
N VAL A 145 9.38 -0.46 -6.14
CA VAL A 145 10.82 -0.17 -6.29
C VAL A 145 11.65 -0.84 -5.20
N ASN A 146 12.82 -1.36 -5.57
CA ASN A 146 13.71 -2.11 -4.67
C ASN A 146 13.09 -3.39 -4.08
N ARG A 147 12.24 -4.07 -4.86
CA ARG A 147 11.64 -5.35 -4.46
C ARG A 147 11.87 -6.41 -5.52
N PHE A 148 12.18 -7.60 -5.06
CA PHE A 148 12.21 -8.82 -5.85
C PHE A 148 10.80 -9.41 -5.87
N ILE A 149 10.31 -9.70 -7.07
CA ILE A 149 8.99 -10.28 -7.33
C ILE A 149 9.23 -11.56 -8.12
N PRO A 150 8.80 -12.73 -7.65
CA PRO A 150 8.96 -13.95 -8.41
C PRO A 150 8.01 -13.91 -9.62
N VAL A 151 8.56 -14.20 -10.80
CA VAL A 151 7.82 -14.17 -12.07
C VAL A 151 8.15 -15.37 -12.93
N LYS A 152 7.22 -15.74 -13.84
CA LYS A 152 7.37 -16.83 -14.78
C LYS A 152 7.21 -16.35 -16.21
N PHE A 153 8.08 -16.79 -17.11
CA PHE A 153 8.04 -16.54 -18.55
C PHE A 153 8.11 -17.90 -19.26
N GLY A 154 6.95 -18.37 -19.77
CA GLY A 154 6.84 -19.74 -20.22
C GLY A 154 7.20 -20.72 -19.08
N GLU A 155 8.24 -21.55 -19.25
CA GLU A 155 8.71 -22.44 -18.19
C GLU A 155 9.84 -21.85 -17.33
N HIS A 156 10.36 -20.68 -17.70
CA HIS A 156 11.46 -20.05 -16.97
C HIS A 156 10.95 -19.24 -15.78
N LYS A 157 11.38 -19.59 -14.56
CA LYS A 157 11.15 -18.86 -13.31
C LYS A 157 12.35 -17.98 -13.00
N CYS A 158 12.12 -16.70 -12.73
CA CYS A 158 13.17 -15.78 -12.34
C CYS A 158 12.61 -14.67 -11.44
N TRP A 159 13.47 -13.78 -11.00
CA TRP A 159 13.04 -12.60 -10.25
C TRP A 159 12.83 -11.41 -11.17
N TYR A 160 11.74 -10.67 -10.98
CA TYR A 160 11.60 -9.31 -11.48
C TYR A 160 12.01 -8.35 -10.37
N TYR A 161 12.90 -7.42 -10.68
CA TYR A 161 13.36 -6.40 -9.75
C TYR A 161 13.04 -5.01 -10.28
N SER A 162 12.37 -4.19 -9.49
CA SER A 162 11.86 -2.90 -9.92
C SER A 162 12.78 -1.75 -9.49
N CYS A 163 13.17 -0.90 -10.45
CA CYS A 163 13.98 0.31 -10.25
C CYS A 163 13.26 1.56 -10.78
N TYR A 164 13.63 2.74 -10.28
CA TYR A 164 13.23 3.99 -10.93
C TYR A 164 13.80 4.08 -12.33
N HIS A 165 13.06 4.73 -13.24
CA HIS A 165 13.60 4.99 -14.57
C HIS A 165 14.66 6.10 -14.50
N PRO A 166 15.83 5.98 -15.15
CA PRO A 166 16.87 7.01 -15.09
C PRO A 166 16.42 8.40 -15.55
N SER A 167 15.48 8.49 -16.52
CA SER A 167 14.90 9.77 -16.93
C SER A 167 14.12 10.48 -15.80
N PHE A 168 13.60 9.75 -14.82
CA PHE A 168 12.99 10.34 -13.65
C PHE A 168 14.03 11.08 -12.80
N LEU A 169 15.21 10.49 -12.61
CA LEU A 169 16.31 11.11 -11.86
C LEU A 169 16.78 12.40 -12.55
N ILE A 170 16.91 12.38 -13.89
CA ILE A 170 17.27 13.56 -14.66
C ILE A 170 16.26 14.69 -14.43
N ARG A 171 14.96 14.40 -14.43
CA ARG A 171 13.91 15.40 -14.16
C ARG A 171 13.90 15.92 -12.72
N GLN A 172 14.51 15.21 -11.76
CA GLN A 172 14.66 15.68 -10.38
C GLN A 172 15.86 16.63 -10.17
N GLY A 173 16.56 17.02 -11.23
CA GLY A 173 17.64 17.99 -11.19
C GLY A 173 19.00 17.50 -11.66
N ASN A 174 19.15 16.22 -12.01
CA ASN A 174 20.38 15.59 -12.53
C ASN A 174 21.67 15.90 -11.72
N SER A 175 21.50 16.15 -10.42
CA SER A 175 22.59 16.62 -9.53
C SER A 175 23.43 15.47 -8.94
N TYR A 176 23.03 14.20 -9.13
CA TYR A 176 23.62 13.00 -8.51
C TYR A 176 23.59 13.00 -6.96
N THR A 177 22.92 13.97 -6.33
CA THR A 177 22.91 14.18 -4.87
C THR A 177 21.53 14.10 -4.25
N THR A 178 20.47 13.95 -5.05
CA THR A 178 19.11 13.84 -4.52
C THR A 178 18.91 12.53 -3.75
N GLU A 179 17.89 12.48 -2.90
CA GLU A 179 17.48 11.26 -2.21
C GLU A 179 17.17 10.12 -3.20
N TYR A 180 16.56 10.44 -4.35
CA TYR A 180 16.27 9.47 -5.41
C TYR A 180 17.54 8.92 -6.07
N ASP A 181 18.57 9.73 -6.25
CA ASP A 181 19.85 9.29 -6.80
C ASP A 181 20.54 8.28 -5.86
N ARG A 182 20.57 8.58 -4.56
CA ARG A 182 21.11 7.66 -3.55
C ARG A 182 20.34 6.35 -3.53
N TYR A 183 19.02 6.44 -3.55
CA TYR A 183 18.16 5.26 -3.54
C TYR A 183 18.30 4.42 -4.81
N PHE A 184 18.46 5.04 -5.96
CA PHE A 184 18.72 4.34 -7.23
C PHE A 184 20.03 3.55 -7.19
N LYS A 185 21.11 4.13 -6.63
CA LYS A 185 22.38 3.41 -6.42
C LYS A 185 22.22 2.25 -5.45
N ILE A 186 21.44 2.41 -4.39
CA ILE A 186 21.10 1.31 -3.47
C ILE A 186 20.36 0.20 -4.23
N CYS A 187 19.42 0.53 -5.10
CA CYS A 187 18.72 -0.47 -5.93
C CYS A 187 19.68 -1.25 -6.82
N LEU A 188 20.60 -0.57 -7.52
CA LEU A 188 21.61 -1.25 -8.33
C LEU A 188 22.52 -2.14 -7.47
N LYS A 189 23.02 -1.63 -6.35
CA LYS A 189 23.84 -2.40 -5.42
C LYS A 189 23.11 -3.66 -4.94
N ASN A 190 21.86 -3.54 -4.54
CA ASN A 190 21.07 -4.65 -4.01
C ASN A 190 20.86 -5.76 -5.04
N VAL A 191 20.64 -5.45 -6.31
CA VAL A 191 20.50 -6.48 -7.35
C VAL A 191 21.83 -7.18 -7.63
N PHE A 192 22.95 -6.45 -7.61
CA PHE A 192 24.28 -7.07 -7.76
C PHE A 192 24.65 -7.93 -6.55
N ASP A 193 24.47 -7.44 -5.34
CA ASP A 193 24.69 -8.23 -4.11
C ASP A 193 23.80 -9.48 -4.08
N PHE A 194 22.56 -9.37 -4.56
CA PHE A 194 21.65 -10.52 -4.63
C PHE A 194 22.20 -11.61 -5.55
N VAL A 195 22.53 -11.30 -6.80
CA VAL A 195 22.97 -12.32 -7.77
C VAL A 195 24.37 -12.86 -7.48
N THR A 196 25.23 -12.10 -6.76
CA THR A 196 26.62 -12.52 -6.48
C THR A 196 26.81 -13.19 -5.12
N LYS A 197 25.95 -12.90 -4.13
CA LYS A 197 26.16 -13.35 -2.75
C LYS A 197 24.97 -14.07 -2.13
N ASN A 198 23.75 -13.69 -2.53
CA ASN A 198 22.53 -14.07 -1.81
C ASN A 198 21.45 -14.63 -2.74
N TYR A 199 21.83 -15.18 -3.89
CA TYR A 199 20.86 -15.70 -4.85
C TYR A 199 20.08 -16.87 -4.25
N GLU A 200 18.76 -16.77 -4.36
CA GLU A 200 17.81 -17.82 -4.05
C GLU A 200 16.88 -18.00 -5.25
N GLU A 201 16.51 -19.24 -5.55
CA GLU A 201 15.51 -19.53 -6.58
C GLU A 201 14.15 -18.92 -6.22
N PRO A 202 13.42 -18.34 -7.20
CA PRO A 202 12.09 -17.81 -6.93
C PRO A 202 11.09 -18.91 -6.60
N ALA A 203 10.47 -18.82 -5.44
CA ALA A 203 9.38 -19.71 -5.05
C ALA A 203 8.08 -19.23 -5.71
N ILE A 204 7.56 -19.98 -6.69
CA ILE A 204 6.26 -19.71 -7.33
C ILE A 204 5.35 -20.90 -7.06
N ILE A 205 4.25 -20.66 -6.35
CA ILE A 205 3.20 -21.64 -6.09
C ILE A 205 2.11 -21.41 -7.16
N GLU A 206 1.94 -22.37 -8.05
CA GLU A 206 1.04 -22.28 -9.21
C GLU A 206 -0.30 -22.98 -8.96
N ASP A 207 -0.32 -23.98 -8.09
CA ASP A 207 -1.47 -24.81 -7.75
C ASP A 207 -1.44 -25.28 -6.29
N GLY A 208 -2.37 -26.14 -5.90
CA GLY A 208 -2.41 -26.70 -4.53
C GLY A 208 -2.74 -25.67 -3.44
N HIS A 209 -3.27 -24.49 -3.79
CA HIS A 209 -3.55 -23.44 -2.83
C HIS A 209 -4.51 -23.87 -1.73
N THR A 210 -5.45 -24.73 -2.05
CA THR A 210 -6.48 -25.26 -1.14
C THR A 210 -6.12 -26.61 -0.53
N ASP A 211 -4.98 -27.20 -0.94
CA ASP A 211 -4.54 -28.49 -0.39
C ASP A 211 -4.33 -28.39 1.12
N ASN A 212 -4.69 -29.47 1.81
CA ASN A 212 -4.60 -29.58 3.28
C ASN A 212 -5.49 -28.59 4.04
N ILE A 213 -6.50 -27.97 3.39
CA ILE A 213 -7.52 -27.18 4.06
C ILE A 213 -8.75 -28.04 4.26
N SER A 214 -9.08 -28.34 5.51
CA SER A 214 -10.27 -29.06 5.93
C SER A 214 -11.32 -28.09 6.45
N ILE A 215 -12.47 -28.04 5.79
CA ILE A 215 -13.63 -27.25 6.26
C ILE A 215 -14.45 -28.14 7.17
N LEU A 216 -14.65 -27.69 8.42
CA LEU A 216 -15.29 -28.47 9.47
C LEU A 216 -16.70 -27.94 9.75
N TYR A 217 -17.69 -28.81 9.62
CA TYR A 217 -19.10 -28.49 9.82
C TYR A 217 -19.73 -29.25 10.99
N THR A 218 -19.03 -30.20 11.60
CA THR A 218 -19.56 -30.95 12.75
C THR A 218 -18.82 -30.58 14.03
N PHE A 219 -19.54 -30.60 15.14
CA PHE A 219 -18.98 -30.29 16.47
C PHE A 219 -17.79 -31.20 16.80
N ASP A 220 -17.95 -32.51 16.60
CA ASP A 220 -16.92 -33.50 16.92
C ASP A 220 -15.62 -33.30 16.13
N ASP A 221 -15.73 -32.92 14.84
CA ASP A 221 -14.56 -32.65 14.02
C ASP A 221 -13.83 -31.38 14.46
N VAL A 222 -14.57 -30.34 14.84
CA VAL A 222 -13.97 -29.10 15.39
C VAL A 222 -13.23 -29.40 16.70
N ILE A 223 -13.85 -30.14 17.64
CA ILE A 223 -13.19 -30.48 18.92
C ILE A 223 -11.93 -31.31 18.68
N LYS A 224 -11.98 -32.33 17.81
CA LYS A 224 -10.80 -33.14 17.46
C LYS A 224 -9.69 -32.30 16.83
N ALA A 225 -10.05 -31.38 15.94
CA ALA A 225 -9.10 -30.46 15.32
C ALA A 225 -8.42 -29.57 16.36
N LEU A 226 -9.20 -28.94 17.27
CA LEU A 226 -8.67 -28.08 18.32
C LEU A 226 -7.76 -28.85 19.29
N ASP A 227 -8.15 -30.05 19.70
CA ASP A 227 -7.30 -30.91 20.56
C ASP A 227 -6.00 -31.32 19.85
N SER A 228 -6.02 -31.57 18.55
CA SER A 228 -4.83 -31.92 17.77
C SER A 228 -3.82 -30.77 17.65
N LEU A 229 -4.25 -29.51 17.80
CA LEU A 229 -3.41 -28.33 17.69
C LEU A 229 -2.73 -27.94 19.03
N LYS A 230 -3.16 -28.48 20.16
CA LYS A 230 -2.63 -28.10 21.50
C LYS A 230 -1.14 -28.39 21.68
N SER A 231 -0.61 -29.38 20.99
CA SER A 231 0.81 -29.75 21.05
C SER A 231 1.69 -29.03 20.02
N GLU A 232 1.11 -28.20 19.17
CA GLU A 232 1.86 -27.50 18.13
C GLU A 232 2.65 -26.31 18.72
N GLU A 233 3.89 -26.19 18.28
CA GLU A 233 4.76 -25.07 18.68
C GLU A 233 4.24 -23.73 18.12
N LEU A 234 3.71 -23.75 16.89
CA LEU A 234 3.25 -22.57 16.15
C LEU A 234 1.96 -22.89 15.40
N VAL A 235 0.95 -22.04 15.57
CA VAL A 235 -0.31 -22.11 14.83
C VAL A 235 -0.63 -20.73 14.26
N ALA A 236 -0.82 -20.62 12.96
CA ALA A 236 -1.38 -19.40 12.38
C ALA A 236 -2.90 -19.41 12.49
N PHE A 237 -3.49 -18.24 12.67
CA PHE A 237 -4.94 -18.10 12.71
C PHE A 237 -5.38 -16.84 11.98
N ASP A 238 -6.61 -16.86 11.51
CA ASP A 238 -7.25 -15.77 10.79
C ASP A 238 -8.76 -15.77 11.08
N LEU A 239 -9.37 -14.59 11.18
CA LEU A 239 -10.78 -14.39 11.47
C LEU A 239 -11.44 -13.65 10.31
N GLU A 240 -12.58 -14.16 9.84
CA GLU A 240 -13.44 -13.38 8.96
C GLU A 240 -14.61 -12.81 9.74
N THR A 241 -14.88 -11.53 9.53
CA THR A 241 -15.84 -10.76 10.31
C THR A 241 -16.78 -9.98 9.40
N ASP A 242 -17.98 -9.62 9.89
CA ASP A 242 -18.95 -8.84 9.13
C ASP A 242 -18.75 -7.32 9.26
N SER A 243 -17.85 -6.89 10.14
CA SER A 243 -17.49 -5.49 10.33
C SER A 243 -16.01 -5.33 10.69
N LEU A 244 -15.53 -4.09 10.72
CA LEU A 244 -14.13 -3.80 11.08
C LEU A 244 -13.90 -3.79 12.59
N ARG A 245 -14.96 -3.73 13.40
CA ARG A 245 -14.86 -3.53 14.84
C ARG A 245 -15.89 -4.34 15.61
N PRO A 246 -15.49 -5.08 16.65
CA PRO A 246 -16.43 -5.85 17.47
C PRO A 246 -17.43 -4.94 18.18
N PHE A 247 -17.01 -3.78 18.66
CA PHE A 247 -17.86 -2.84 19.43
C PHE A 247 -18.91 -2.08 18.59
N GLU A 248 -18.91 -2.22 17.29
CA GLU A 248 -19.95 -1.73 16.38
C GLU A 248 -21.08 -2.76 16.18
N GLY A 249 -21.11 -3.80 16.99
CA GLY A 249 -22.09 -4.89 16.90
C GLY A 249 -21.70 -5.98 15.90
N GLY A 250 -20.49 -5.94 15.41
CA GLY A 250 -19.95 -6.91 14.47
C GLY A 250 -19.82 -8.32 15.05
N LYS A 251 -19.70 -9.31 14.18
CA LYS A 251 -19.62 -10.74 14.50
C LYS A 251 -18.44 -11.40 13.81
N ILE A 252 -17.81 -12.36 14.49
CA ILE A 252 -16.87 -13.29 13.86
C ILE A 252 -17.68 -14.31 13.09
N LEU A 253 -17.51 -14.35 11.78
CA LEU A 253 -18.20 -15.28 10.88
C LEU A 253 -17.52 -16.65 10.90
N THR A 254 -16.21 -16.66 10.72
CA THR A 254 -15.40 -17.88 10.62
C THR A 254 -14.06 -17.70 11.31
N ILE A 255 -13.43 -18.82 11.67
CA ILE A 255 -12.05 -18.90 12.12
C ILE A 255 -11.33 -19.98 11.33
N ALA A 256 -10.07 -19.71 10.98
CA ALA A 256 -9.16 -20.71 10.45
C ALA A 256 -7.90 -20.81 11.31
N LEU A 257 -7.39 -22.05 11.43
CA LEU A 257 -6.20 -22.41 12.20
C LEU A 257 -5.28 -23.25 11.32
N SER A 258 -4.02 -22.87 11.17
CA SER A 258 -3.08 -23.53 10.25
C SER A 258 -1.75 -23.84 10.90
N THR A 259 -1.24 -25.04 10.63
CA THR A 259 0.14 -25.45 10.87
C THR A 259 0.88 -25.55 9.52
N TYR A 260 2.06 -26.16 9.52
CA TYR A 260 2.81 -26.35 8.28
C TYR A 260 2.08 -27.29 7.29
N ASP A 261 1.44 -28.34 7.79
CA ASP A 261 0.92 -29.46 7.01
C ASP A 261 -0.61 -29.59 6.97
N ARG A 262 -1.32 -28.82 7.78
CA ARG A 262 -2.77 -28.87 7.85
C ARG A 262 -3.40 -27.53 8.25
N THR A 263 -4.59 -27.29 7.74
CA THR A 263 -5.41 -26.11 8.03
C THR A 263 -6.84 -26.54 8.29
N TYR A 264 -7.44 -25.99 9.33
CA TYR A 264 -8.84 -26.20 9.69
C TYR A 264 -9.57 -24.87 9.63
N ALA A 265 -10.74 -24.84 8.99
CA ALA A 265 -11.60 -23.68 8.95
C ALA A 265 -13.04 -24.09 9.32
N PHE A 266 -13.69 -23.31 10.19
CA PHE A 266 -15.03 -23.60 10.64
C PHE A 266 -15.83 -22.32 10.97
N PRO A 267 -17.18 -22.38 10.83
CA PRO A 267 -18.04 -21.24 11.10
C PRO A 267 -18.13 -20.96 12.63
N ILE A 268 -18.39 -19.70 12.96
CA ILE A 268 -18.58 -19.25 14.36
C ILE A 268 -19.99 -18.71 14.56
N TYR A 269 -20.37 -17.63 13.86
CA TYR A 269 -21.61 -16.92 14.11
C TYR A 269 -22.85 -17.69 13.63
N ASN A 270 -23.84 -17.86 14.54
CA ASN A 270 -25.16 -18.47 14.29
C ASN A 270 -25.14 -19.84 13.61
N TYR A 271 -24.08 -20.61 13.75
CA TYR A 271 -23.97 -21.93 13.15
C TYR A 271 -24.19 -23.05 14.16
N TRP A 272 -23.69 -22.88 15.37
CA TRP A 272 -23.71 -23.88 16.43
C TRP A 272 -24.89 -23.69 17.37
N LYS A 273 -25.35 -24.78 18.05
CA LYS A 273 -26.18 -24.66 19.23
C LYS A 273 -25.41 -24.00 20.36
N ASP A 274 -26.09 -23.30 21.27
CA ASP A 274 -25.44 -22.54 22.34
C ASP A 274 -24.48 -23.37 23.18
N GLU A 275 -24.86 -24.64 23.53
CA GLU A 275 -24.02 -25.55 24.29
C GLU A 275 -22.75 -25.97 23.53
N ASP A 276 -22.86 -26.23 22.23
CA ASP A 276 -21.74 -26.62 21.38
C ASP A 276 -20.81 -25.42 21.16
N PHE A 277 -21.39 -24.24 20.90
CA PHE A 277 -20.62 -23.01 20.76
C PHE A 277 -19.82 -22.69 22.03
N LYS A 278 -20.45 -22.83 23.19
CA LYS A 278 -19.75 -22.64 24.48
C LYS A 278 -18.54 -23.56 24.62
N LYS A 279 -18.69 -24.85 24.30
CA LYS A 279 -17.57 -25.81 24.35
C LYS A 279 -16.48 -25.51 23.32
N ILE A 280 -16.85 -25.11 22.11
CA ILE A 280 -15.88 -24.66 21.07
C ILE A 280 -15.11 -23.43 21.57
N LYS A 281 -15.81 -22.47 22.15
CA LYS A 281 -15.21 -21.26 22.73
C LYS A 281 -14.23 -21.59 23.85
N ASP A 282 -14.62 -22.47 24.79
CA ASP A 282 -13.76 -22.91 25.88
C ASP A 282 -12.49 -23.62 25.34
N LYS A 283 -12.64 -24.47 24.33
CA LYS A 283 -11.53 -25.17 23.67
C LYS A 283 -10.59 -24.23 22.92
N LEU A 284 -11.11 -23.23 22.24
CA LEU A 284 -10.32 -22.17 21.60
C LEU A 284 -9.52 -21.39 22.66
N TYR A 285 -10.14 -21.03 23.77
CA TYR A 285 -9.49 -20.36 24.88
C TYR A 285 -8.34 -21.19 25.45
N GLU A 286 -8.57 -22.48 25.72
CA GLU A 286 -7.53 -23.43 26.15
C GLU A 286 -6.40 -23.53 25.14
N LEU A 287 -6.72 -23.58 23.83
CA LEU A 287 -5.74 -23.66 22.76
C LEU A 287 -4.84 -22.42 22.73
N PHE A 288 -5.41 -21.22 22.76
CA PHE A 288 -4.64 -19.97 22.75
C PHE A 288 -3.75 -19.79 24.00
N LEU A 289 -4.06 -20.46 25.10
CA LEU A 289 -3.26 -20.49 26.34
C LEU A 289 -2.40 -21.74 26.49
N SER A 290 -2.35 -22.64 25.49
CA SER A 290 -1.61 -23.91 25.57
C SER A 290 -0.09 -23.79 25.66
N GLY A 291 0.44 -22.57 25.48
CA GLY A 291 1.88 -22.28 25.52
C GLY A 291 2.57 -22.30 24.17
N GLY A 292 1.89 -22.69 23.07
CA GLY A 292 2.33 -22.51 21.69
C GLY A 292 2.30 -21.04 21.25
N GLY A 293 2.99 -20.70 20.17
CA GLY A 293 2.94 -19.38 19.56
C GLY A 293 1.82 -19.28 18.52
N PHE A 294 1.07 -18.16 18.52
CA PHE A 294 -0.02 -17.91 17.58
C PHE A 294 0.33 -16.77 16.64
N ILE A 295 0.19 -17.04 15.33
CA ILE A 295 0.61 -16.14 14.25
C ILE A 295 -0.62 -15.58 13.57
N ALA A 296 -0.71 -14.26 13.46
CA ALA A 296 -1.71 -13.59 12.63
C ALA A 296 -1.07 -12.66 11.60
N HIS A 297 -1.86 -12.17 10.68
CA HIS A 297 -1.50 -11.07 9.79
C HIS A 297 -2.29 -9.83 10.17
N ASN A 298 -1.63 -8.77 10.64
CA ASN A 298 -2.26 -7.61 11.29
C ASN A 298 -2.88 -8.00 12.65
N LEU A 299 -2.07 -8.62 13.47
CA LEU A 299 -2.42 -9.18 14.79
C LEU A 299 -3.32 -8.26 15.64
N LYS A 300 -3.14 -6.94 15.56
CA LYS A 300 -3.96 -6.00 16.35
C LYS A 300 -5.45 -6.14 16.04
N PHE A 301 -5.81 -6.36 14.78
CA PHE A 301 -7.20 -6.60 14.38
C PHE A 301 -7.74 -7.88 15.04
N GLU A 302 -7.00 -8.97 14.92
CA GLU A 302 -7.39 -10.27 15.48
C GLU A 302 -7.54 -10.21 17.01
N LEU A 303 -6.61 -9.53 17.68
CA LEU A 303 -6.65 -9.41 19.15
C LEU A 303 -7.83 -8.56 19.65
N GLU A 304 -8.33 -7.58 18.88
CA GLU A 304 -9.53 -6.83 19.25
C GLU A 304 -10.78 -7.74 19.29
N TRP A 305 -10.89 -8.65 18.31
CA TRP A 305 -11.97 -9.62 18.25
C TRP A 305 -11.84 -10.70 19.31
N LEU A 306 -10.62 -11.18 19.56
CA LEU A 306 -10.38 -12.15 20.64
C LEU A 306 -10.63 -11.54 22.02
N TYR A 307 -10.31 -10.25 22.23
CA TYR A 307 -10.62 -9.55 23.47
C TYR A 307 -12.12 -9.42 23.72
N ASP A 308 -12.89 -9.12 22.66
CA ASP A 308 -14.35 -9.04 22.74
C ASP A 308 -14.99 -10.42 22.99
N MET A 309 -14.46 -11.44 22.32
CA MET A 309 -14.96 -12.82 22.45
C MET A 309 -14.60 -13.46 23.79
N PHE A 310 -13.42 -13.18 24.34
CA PHE A 310 -12.86 -13.82 25.55
C PHE A 310 -12.66 -12.80 26.67
N ASP A 311 -11.39 -12.46 26.96
CA ASP A 311 -11.04 -11.55 28.04
C ASP A 311 -9.61 -10.96 27.89
N LEU A 312 -9.25 -10.10 28.85
CA LEU A 312 -7.92 -9.49 28.91
C LEU A 312 -6.81 -10.52 29.20
N ARG A 313 -7.10 -11.59 29.95
CA ARG A 313 -6.12 -12.59 30.31
C ARG A 313 -5.55 -13.27 29.07
N LEU A 314 -6.41 -13.59 28.09
CA LEU A 314 -5.99 -14.18 26.83
C LEU A 314 -4.96 -13.30 26.11
N LEU A 315 -5.20 -11.99 26.04
CA LEU A 315 -4.27 -11.06 25.40
C LEU A 315 -2.91 -11.03 26.07
N MET A 316 -2.89 -11.07 27.40
CA MET A 316 -1.67 -10.89 28.21
C MET A 316 -0.84 -12.16 28.34
N GLU A 317 -1.46 -13.33 28.36
CA GLU A 317 -0.79 -14.62 28.57
C GLU A 317 -0.51 -15.38 27.26
N GLY A 318 -1.24 -15.07 26.18
CA GLY A 318 -1.01 -15.67 24.87
C GLY A 318 0.35 -15.27 24.28
N LYS A 319 0.94 -16.16 23.50
CA LYS A 319 2.19 -15.89 22.75
C LYS A 319 1.87 -15.53 21.31
N TRP A 320 2.03 -14.27 20.97
CA TRP A 320 1.56 -13.71 19.72
C TRP A 320 2.68 -13.37 18.75
N HIS A 321 2.38 -13.55 17.45
CA HIS A 321 3.25 -13.20 16.34
C HIS A 321 2.47 -12.49 15.23
N ASP A 322 3.13 -11.58 14.51
CA ASP A 322 2.52 -10.78 13.44
C ASP A 322 3.43 -10.73 12.20
N THR A 323 2.94 -11.26 11.10
CA THR A 323 3.65 -11.23 9.81
C THR A 323 3.69 -9.84 9.17
N MET A 324 2.75 -8.94 9.49
CA MET A 324 2.78 -7.55 9.03
C MET A 324 3.90 -6.77 9.72
N VAL A 325 4.08 -6.97 11.04
CA VAL A 325 5.19 -6.38 11.81
C VAL A 325 6.54 -6.90 11.31
N GLN A 326 6.65 -8.21 11.03
CA GLN A 326 7.87 -8.77 10.42
C GLN A 326 8.17 -8.10 9.06
N ALA A 327 7.18 -7.99 8.19
CA ALA A 327 7.33 -7.36 6.88
C ALA A 327 7.78 -5.89 6.99
N TYR A 328 7.21 -5.14 7.93
CA TYR A 328 7.60 -3.75 8.20
C TYR A 328 9.07 -3.64 8.61
N LEU A 329 9.55 -4.47 9.52
CA LEU A 329 10.93 -4.45 9.98
C LEU A 329 11.93 -4.90 8.92
N ILE A 330 11.54 -5.84 8.05
CA ILE A 330 12.40 -6.34 6.97
C ILE A 330 12.56 -5.32 5.84
N ASP A 331 11.52 -4.53 5.55
CA ASP A 331 11.48 -3.59 4.43
C ASP A 331 10.89 -2.24 4.88
N GLU A 332 11.55 -1.60 5.84
CA GLU A 332 11.20 -0.24 6.25
C GLU A 332 11.58 0.74 5.13
N ARG A 333 10.56 1.38 4.55
CA ARG A 333 10.77 2.34 3.48
C ARG A 333 10.89 3.76 4.02
N THR A 334 12.04 4.37 3.77
CA THR A 334 12.38 5.71 4.26
C THR A 334 11.98 6.87 3.34
N THR A 335 11.48 6.59 2.13
CA THR A 335 11.25 7.62 1.10
C THR A 335 9.91 8.32 1.21
N LYS A 336 9.84 9.59 0.74
CA LYS A 336 8.63 10.44 0.64
C LYS A 336 7.49 9.85 -0.21
N VAL A 337 7.66 8.64 -0.71
CA VAL A 337 6.67 7.87 -1.48
C VAL A 337 5.45 7.47 -0.64
N LYS A 338 5.46 7.78 0.62
CA LYS A 338 4.54 7.33 1.66
C LYS A 338 3.09 7.68 1.57
N ALA A 339 2.72 8.74 0.93
CA ALA A 339 1.34 9.22 0.99
C ALA A 339 0.30 8.26 0.36
N LYS A 340 0.74 7.12 -0.20
CA LYS A 340 -0.13 6.10 -0.81
C LYS A 340 0.38 4.67 -0.65
N ALA A 341 1.20 4.40 0.36
CA ALA A 341 1.67 3.04 0.66
C ALA A 341 0.62 2.20 1.42
N ASP A 342 -0.59 2.68 1.52
CA ASP A 342 -1.73 1.94 2.05
C ASP A 342 -1.87 0.61 1.30
N GLY A 343 -1.60 -0.46 2.01
CA GLY A 343 -1.65 -1.81 1.45
C GLY A 343 -0.31 -2.48 1.12
N MET A 344 0.83 -1.81 1.34
CA MET A 344 2.15 -2.39 1.07
C MET A 344 2.46 -3.65 1.88
N PHE A 345 1.93 -3.73 3.08
CA PHE A 345 2.09 -4.86 3.98
C PHE A 345 0.85 -5.77 4.03
N LYS A 346 -0.14 -5.59 3.15
CA LYS A 346 -1.29 -6.50 3.07
C LYS A 346 -0.85 -7.91 2.68
N LEU A 347 -1.48 -8.91 3.25
CA LEU A 347 -1.19 -10.32 3.01
C LEU A 347 -1.15 -10.64 1.51
N ASN A 348 -2.12 -10.17 0.74
CA ASN A 348 -2.18 -10.33 -0.72
C ASN A 348 -0.93 -9.80 -1.49
N ILE A 349 -0.31 -8.70 -1.02
CA ILE A 349 0.93 -8.17 -1.60
C ILE A 349 2.13 -9.00 -1.14
N LEU A 350 2.14 -9.40 0.13
CA LEU A 350 3.24 -10.19 0.68
C LEU A 350 3.26 -11.61 0.11
N THR A 351 2.11 -12.23 -0.14
CA THR A 351 2.03 -13.52 -0.84
C THR A 351 2.54 -13.41 -2.27
N TYR A 352 2.18 -12.34 -2.99
CA TYR A 352 2.70 -12.10 -4.32
C TYR A 352 4.23 -11.92 -4.34
N LEU A 353 4.78 -11.14 -3.40
CA LEU A 353 6.23 -10.94 -3.29
C LEU A 353 7.00 -12.20 -2.89
N ASN A 354 6.38 -13.11 -2.17
CA ASN A 354 7.07 -14.27 -1.61
C ASN A 354 6.77 -15.59 -2.35
N PHE A 355 5.62 -15.69 -3.01
CA PHE A 355 5.12 -16.94 -3.60
C PHE A 355 4.57 -16.79 -5.02
N GLY A 356 4.59 -15.58 -5.61
CA GLY A 356 4.29 -15.32 -7.02
C GLY A 356 2.80 -15.25 -7.38
N PHE A 357 1.89 -15.28 -6.41
CA PHE A 357 0.44 -15.21 -6.66
C PHE A 357 -0.26 -14.23 -5.71
N LYS A 358 -1.45 -13.78 -6.10
CA LYS A 358 -2.29 -12.89 -5.28
C LYS A 358 -3.47 -13.67 -4.70
N LEU A 359 -3.57 -13.78 -3.39
CA LEU A 359 -4.62 -14.52 -2.69
C LEU A 359 -6.03 -14.13 -3.12
N LYS A 360 -6.28 -12.84 -3.30
CA LYS A 360 -7.59 -12.33 -3.72
C LYS A 360 -8.05 -12.82 -5.09
N GLU A 361 -7.14 -13.18 -5.97
CA GLU A 361 -7.47 -13.70 -7.30
C GLU A 361 -7.89 -15.16 -7.26
N LEU A 362 -7.64 -15.85 -6.14
CA LEU A 362 -8.01 -17.26 -5.93
C LEU A 362 -9.42 -17.41 -5.31
N SER A 363 -10.04 -16.33 -4.87
CA SER A 363 -11.33 -16.36 -4.17
C SER A 363 -12.44 -15.69 -4.96
N ASN A 364 -13.66 -16.22 -4.84
CA ASN A 364 -14.88 -15.64 -5.42
C ASN A 364 -15.68 -14.82 -4.40
N ILE A 365 -15.05 -14.36 -3.30
CA ILE A 365 -15.73 -13.62 -2.25
C ILE A 365 -15.80 -12.12 -2.54
N ASN A 366 -16.92 -11.52 -2.13
CA ASN A 366 -17.05 -10.07 -2.13
C ASN A 366 -16.56 -9.50 -0.79
N ILE A 367 -15.28 -9.15 -0.70
CA ILE A 367 -14.67 -8.64 0.55
C ILE A 367 -15.36 -7.36 1.08
N LYS A 368 -15.99 -6.56 0.21
CA LYS A 368 -16.72 -5.35 0.63
C LYS A 368 -18.07 -5.67 1.29
N ASN A 369 -18.61 -6.83 1.01
CA ASN A 369 -19.85 -7.35 1.60
C ASN A 369 -19.71 -8.87 1.72
N ILE A 370 -18.90 -9.28 2.69
CA ILE A 370 -18.54 -10.69 2.88
C ILE A 370 -19.76 -11.55 3.20
N THR A 371 -20.74 -10.99 3.91
CA THR A 371 -21.99 -11.69 4.25
C THR A 371 -22.86 -12.05 3.05
N SER A 372 -22.59 -11.46 1.88
CA SER A 372 -23.27 -11.85 0.62
C SER A 372 -22.65 -13.08 -0.05
N SER A 373 -21.50 -13.56 0.44
CA SER A 373 -20.80 -14.72 -0.09
C SER A 373 -21.29 -16.01 0.58
N ARG A 374 -21.12 -17.15 -0.10
CA ARG A 374 -21.47 -18.45 0.49
C ARG A 374 -20.48 -18.77 1.62
N ILE A 375 -20.97 -19.33 2.71
CA ILE A 375 -20.14 -19.69 3.87
C ILE A 375 -18.96 -20.60 3.50
N ALA A 376 -19.15 -21.54 2.57
CA ALA A 376 -18.08 -22.41 2.10
C ALA A 376 -16.94 -21.65 1.39
N ASP A 377 -17.27 -20.61 0.61
CA ASP A 377 -16.27 -19.77 -0.06
C ASP A 377 -15.51 -18.91 0.96
N ILE A 378 -16.21 -18.40 2.01
CA ILE A 378 -15.60 -17.66 3.11
C ILE A 378 -14.63 -18.55 3.88
N LEU A 379 -15.06 -19.76 4.25
CA LEU A 379 -14.22 -20.72 4.99
C LEU A 379 -12.97 -21.13 4.20
N LEU A 380 -13.11 -21.33 2.90
CA LEU A 380 -11.96 -21.67 2.06
C LEU A 380 -10.98 -20.50 1.96
N TYR A 381 -11.49 -19.28 1.79
CA TYR A 381 -10.68 -18.06 1.77
C TYR A 381 -9.96 -17.85 3.10
N ASN A 382 -10.68 -17.92 4.21
CA ASN A 382 -10.13 -17.84 5.56
C ASN A 382 -9.03 -18.90 5.81
N GLY A 383 -9.27 -20.15 5.36
CA GLY A 383 -8.26 -21.20 5.42
C GLY A 383 -6.99 -20.89 4.61
N MET A 384 -7.14 -20.28 3.43
CA MET A 384 -5.99 -19.85 2.63
C MET A 384 -5.22 -18.71 3.32
N ASP A 385 -5.92 -17.73 3.91
CA ASP A 385 -5.27 -16.61 4.61
C ASP A 385 -4.47 -17.13 5.82
N ALA A 386 -5.01 -18.04 6.63
CA ALA A 386 -4.27 -18.69 7.72
C ALA A 386 -3.07 -19.52 7.22
N LYS A 387 -3.23 -20.36 6.17
CA LYS A 387 -2.17 -21.17 5.58
C LYS A 387 -1.00 -20.30 5.11
N TYR A 388 -1.29 -19.26 4.35
CA TYR A 388 -0.25 -18.39 3.82
C TYR A 388 0.34 -17.44 4.85
N THR A 389 -0.39 -17.11 5.91
CA THR A 389 0.16 -16.41 7.09
C THR A 389 1.22 -17.27 7.78
N TYR A 390 0.98 -18.58 7.95
CA TYR A 390 1.99 -19.49 8.49
C TYR A 390 3.24 -19.56 7.62
N LEU A 391 3.08 -19.82 6.32
CA LEU A 391 4.20 -19.93 5.37
C LEU A 391 5.00 -18.63 5.28
N LEU A 392 4.33 -17.50 5.28
CA LEU A 392 4.95 -16.18 5.26
C LEU A 392 5.77 -15.94 6.54
N PHE A 393 5.23 -16.25 7.70
CA PHE A 393 5.94 -16.15 8.97
C PHE A 393 7.24 -16.93 8.95
N LYS A 394 7.21 -18.20 8.54
CA LYS A 394 8.42 -19.07 8.46
C LYS A 394 9.48 -18.47 7.54
N LYS A 395 9.08 -17.87 6.42
CA LYS A 395 10.00 -17.24 5.47
C LYS A 395 10.58 -15.94 6.02
N GLN A 396 9.74 -15.07 6.60
CA GLN A 396 10.15 -13.79 7.15
C GLN A 396 11.01 -13.94 8.42
N ASN A 397 10.70 -14.89 9.29
CA ASN A 397 11.42 -15.10 10.54
C ASN A 397 12.90 -15.45 10.33
N LYS A 398 13.25 -16.09 9.21
CA LYS A 398 14.64 -16.37 8.82
C LYS A 398 15.43 -15.09 8.48
N ARG A 399 14.74 -14.01 8.12
CA ARG A 399 15.33 -12.73 7.73
C ARG A 399 15.48 -11.75 8.90
N LEU A 400 14.91 -12.06 10.06
CA LEU A 400 15.05 -11.25 11.26
C LEU A 400 16.37 -11.61 11.97
N ASP A 401 17.34 -10.72 11.92
CA ASP A 401 18.56 -10.83 12.72
C ASP A 401 18.28 -10.57 14.22
N LYS A 402 19.32 -10.66 15.04
CA LYS A 402 19.20 -10.46 16.50
C LYS A 402 18.66 -9.08 16.86
N SER A 403 19.05 -8.05 16.13
CA SER A 403 18.62 -6.65 16.37
C SER A 403 17.17 -6.45 16.00
N LEU A 404 16.76 -6.94 14.82
CA LEU A 404 15.37 -6.88 14.37
C LEU A 404 14.44 -7.71 15.26
N LYS A 405 14.89 -8.84 15.82
CA LYS A 405 14.10 -9.62 16.79
C LYS A 405 13.78 -8.86 18.07
N ILE A 406 14.71 -8.05 18.58
CA ILE A 406 14.45 -7.18 19.74
C ILE A 406 13.35 -6.15 19.38
N CYS A 407 13.49 -5.47 18.25
CA CYS A 407 12.49 -4.53 17.76
C CYS A 407 11.13 -5.21 17.54
N TYR A 408 11.13 -6.41 16.97
CA TYR A 408 9.93 -7.20 16.75
C TYR A 408 9.18 -7.49 18.05
N ASN A 409 9.86 -7.99 19.07
CA ASN A 409 9.24 -8.30 20.36
C ASN A 409 8.63 -7.05 21.00
N ASN A 410 9.35 -5.91 20.99
CA ASN A 410 8.83 -4.64 21.49
C ASN A 410 7.57 -4.17 20.73
N LEU A 411 7.52 -4.37 19.41
CA LEU A 411 6.34 -4.03 18.61
C LEU A 411 5.15 -4.95 18.90
N ILE A 412 5.38 -6.24 19.15
CA ILE A 412 4.30 -7.17 19.57
C ILE A 412 3.74 -6.77 20.94
N GLU A 413 4.58 -6.48 21.93
CA GLU A 413 4.14 -5.97 23.23
C GLU A 413 3.36 -4.66 23.12
N THR A 414 3.83 -3.76 22.23
CA THR A 414 3.13 -2.52 21.93
C THR A 414 1.77 -2.80 21.28
N THR A 415 1.68 -3.76 20.37
CA THR A 415 0.41 -4.18 19.74
C THR A 415 -0.61 -4.63 20.79
N ILE A 416 -0.20 -5.50 21.72
CA ILE A 416 -1.06 -5.96 22.84
C ILE A 416 -1.54 -4.77 23.69
N THR A 417 -0.62 -3.87 24.04
CA THR A 417 -0.93 -2.68 24.85
C THR A 417 -1.91 -1.74 24.13
N LEU A 418 -1.71 -1.52 22.83
CA LEU A 418 -2.61 -0.68 22.03
C LEU A 418 -3.98 -1.32 21.85
N THR A 419 -4.05 -2.64 21.65
CA THR A 419 -5.31 -3.38 21.61
C THR A 419 -6.11 -3.16 22.89
N LYS A 420 -5.47 -3.34 24.05
CA LYS A 420 -6.10 -3.09 25.35
C LYS A 420 -6.60 -1.66 25.50
N ALA A 421 -5.75 -0.68 25.18
CA ALA A 421 -6.10 0.74 25.28
C ALA A 421 -7.26 1.12 24.35
N GLN A 422 -7.24 0.62 23.11
CA GLN A 422 -8.26 0.87 22.11
C GLN A 422 -9.59 0.21 22.45
N SER A 423 -9.58 -1.04 22.89
CA SER A 423 -10.79 -1.77 23.30
C SER A 423 -11.44 -1.17 24.54
N LYS A 424 -10.64 -0.69 25.50
CA LYS A 424 -11.14 0.03 26.68
C LYS A 424 -11.73 1.40 26.31
N GLY A 425 -11.09 2.12 25.39
CA GLY A 425 -11.49 3.45 24.95
C GLY A 425 -11.20 4.56 25.97
N ILE A 426 -11.68 5.76 25.63
CA ILE A 426 -11.53 7.00 26.41
C ILE A 426 -12.92 7.45 26.84
N ILE A 427 -13.12 7.67 28.14
CA ILE A 427 -14.38 8.19 28.68
C ILE A 427 -14.48 9.66 28.29
N ILE A 428 -15.60 10.04 27.71
CA ILE A 428 -15.93 11.41 27.27
C ILE A 428 -17.09 11.94 28.11
N ASP A 429 -16.89 13.11 28.68
CA ASP A 429 -17.96 13.89 29.33
C ASP A 429 -18.81 14.55 28.23
N LEU A 430 -19.90 13.90 27.85
CA LEU A 430 -20.77 14.37 26.75
C LEU A 430 -21.48 15.69 27.11
N ASP A 431 -21.82 15.91 28.40
CA ASP A 431 -22.44 17.17 28.83
C ASP A 431 -21.48 18.35 28.67
N CYS A 432 -20.20 18.13 28.98
CA CYS A 432 -19.15 19.10 28.75
C CYS A 432 -18.94 19.36 27.24
N VAL A 433 -18.94 18.31 26.41
CA VAL A 433 -18.86 18.44 24.94
C VAL A 433 -20.01 19.27 24.41
N ASP A 434 -21.24 19.01 24.81
CA ASP A 434 -22.44 19.73 24.37
C ASP A 434 -22.39 21.22 24.75
N LYS A 435 -22.00 21.53 25.98
CA LYS A 435 -21.78 22.89 26.45
C LYS A 435 -20.78 23.66 25.57
N TYR A 436 -19.67 23.02 25.17
CA TYR A 436 -18.68 23.65 24.29
C TYR A 436 -19.16 23.76 22.85
N ILE A 437 -19.96 22.83 22.34
CA ILE A 437 -20.58 22.91 21.02
C ILE A 437 -21.54 24.13 20.98
N GLU A 438 -22.38 24.33 21.99
CA GLU A 438 -23.26 25.46 22.09
C GLU A 438 -22.47 26.79 22.13
N LYS A 439 -21.46 26.87 23.00
CA LYS A 439 -20.57 28.03 23.11
C LYS A 439 -19.93 28.39 21.77
N TYR A 440 -19.30 27.43 21.10
CA TYR A 440 -18.63 27.71 19.82
C TYR A 440 -19.62 27.96 18.68
N THR A 441 -20.82 27.44 18.75
CA THR A 441 -21.88 27.77 17.79
C THR A 441 -22.28 29.25 17.89
N ALA A 442 -22.47 29.74 19.12
CA ALA A 442 -22.76 31.17 19.36
C ALA A 442 -21.59 32.09 18.93
N GLU A 443 -20.34 31.67 19.24
CA GLU A 443 -19.14 32.42 18.82
C GLU A 443 -18.98 32.48 17.29
N LEU A 444 -19.25 31.36 16.58
CA LEU A 444 -19.25 31.33 15.11
C LEU A 444 -20.34 32.23 14.50
N GLN A 445 -21.50 32.30 15.13
CA GLN A 445 -22.56 33.18 14.68
C GLN A 445 -22.14 34.65 14.83
N ASP A 446 -21.62 35.07 15.99
CA ASP A 446 -21.12 36.43 16.22
C ASP A 446 -19.98 36.80 15.24
N LEU A 447 -19.02 35.88 15.03
CA LEU A 447 -17.93 36.08 14.05
C LEU A 447 -18.47 36.18 12.62
N SER A 448 -19.46 35.39 12.27
CA SER A 448 -20.11 35.44 10.96
C SER A 448 -20.81 36.79 10.74
N GLU A 449 -21.55 37.28 11.73
CA GLU A 449 -22.20 38.58 11.68
C GLU A 449 -21.15 39.72 11.53
N LYS A 450 -20.06 39.66 12.30
CA LYS A 450 -18.97 40.63 12.18
C LYS A 450 -18.34 40.61 10.78
N ILE A 451 -18.12 39.43 10.19
CA ILE A 451 -17.55 39.27 8.84
C ILE A 451 -18.51 39.86 7.80
N HIS A 452 -19.78 39.50 7.82
CA HIS A 452 -20.76 39.97 6.83
C HIS A 452 -21.08 41.48 6.96
N ASN A 453 -20.81 42.08 8.12
CA ASN A 453 -20.95 43.51 8.32
C ASN A 453 -19.80 44.36 7.76
N LEU A 454 -18.66 43.73 7.38
CA LEU A 454 -17.53 44.44 6.77
C LEU A 454 -17.87 44.93 5.36
N ASP A 455 -17.47 46.18 5.04
CA ASP A 455 -17.74 46.79 3.76
C ASP A 455 -17.13 46.03 2.58
N GLU A 456 -15.95 45.47 2.76
CA GLU A 456 -15.28 44.64 1.76
C GLU A 456 -16.03 43.34 1.48
N VAL A 457 -16.71 42.76 2.47
CA VAL A 457 -17.52 41.55 2.30
C VAL A 457 -18.83 41.90 1.60
N LYS A 458 -19.51 43.00 1.99
CA LYS A 458 -20.70 43.48 1.29
C LYS A 458 -20.40 43.74 -0.19
N LYS A 459 -19.28 44.39 -0.51
CA LYS A 459 -18.86 44.62 -1.90
C LYS A 459 -18.63 43.31 -2.65
N PHE A 460 -18.02 42.30 -2.00
CA PHE A 460 -17.86 40.95 -2.59
C PHE A 460 -19.22 40.34 -2.95
N GLU A 461 -20.18 40.39 -2.01
CA GLU A 461 -21.52 39.83 -2.21
C GLU A 461 -22.29 40.56 -3.30
N ASP A 462 -22.18 41.89 -3.36
CA ASP A 462 -22.78 42.69 -4.42
C ASP A 462 -22.18 42.40 -5.82
N MET A 463 -20.86 42.24 -5.90
CA MET A 463 -20.17 42.01 -7.16
C MET A 463 -20.37 40.58 -7.68
N THR A 464 -20.39 39.59 -6.78
CA THR A 464 -20.45 38.18 -7.16
C THR A 464 -21.85 37.58 -7.09
N LYS A 465 -22.78 38.22 -6.41
CA LYS A 465 -24.11 37.71 -6.06
C LYS A 465 -24.06 36.38 -5.28
N LYS A 466 -22.98 36.16 -4.54
CA LYS A 466 -22.76 34.97 -3.69
C LYS A 466 -22.56 35.41 -2.24
N VAL A 467 -23.11 34.64 -1.29
CA VAL A 467 -22.83 34.81 0.14
C VAL A 467 -21.37 34.50 0.42
N PHE A 468 -20.70 35.37 1.17
CA PHE A 468 -19.30 35.19 1.52
C PHE A 468 -19.13 33.99 2.45
N ASN A 469 -18.18 33.10 2.12
CA ASN A 469 -17.82 31.95 2.95
C ASN A 469 -16.37 32.11 3.49
N PRO A 470 -16.19 32.31 4.80
CA PRO A 470 -14.88 32.52 5.42
C PRO A 470 -13.99 31.26 5.37
N LEU A 471 -14.54 30.08 5.04
CA LEU A 471 -13.78 28.85 4.83
C LEU A 471 -13.31 28.68 3.38
N SER A 472 -13.87 29.42 2.42
CA SER A 472 -13.52 29.32 1.00
C SER A 472 -12.24 30.11 0.67
N PRO A 473 -11.15 29.45 0.26
CA PRO A 473 -9.96 30.16 -0.22
C PRO A 473 -10.25 31.09 -1.41
N GLU A 474 -11.16 30.70 -2.31
CA GLU A 474 -11.53 31.49 -3.48
C GLU A 474 -12.21 32.80 -3.12
N HIS A 475 -13.15 32.77 -2.15
CA HIS A 475 -13.83 33.97 -1.69
C HIS A 475 -12.85 34.95 -1.01
N ILE A 476 -11.95 34.40 -0.18
CA ILE A 476 -10.94 35.20 0.52
C ILE A 476 -9.97 35.83 -0.49
N VAL A 477 -9.47 35.07 -1.44
CA VAL A 477 -8.59 35.59 -2.50
C VAL A 477 -9.29 36.69 -3.28
N TYR A 478 -10.57 36.51 -3.64
CA TYR A 478 -11.33 37.52 -4.37
C TYR A 478 -11.44 38.86 -3.59
N VAL A 479 -11.73 38.79 -2.27
CA VAL A 479 -11.80 39.98 -1.44
C VAL A 479 -10.46 40.70 -1.38
N PHE A 480 -9.35 39.97 -1.12
CA PHE A 480 -8.03 40.61 -1.06
C PHE A 480 -7.59 41.17 -2.42
N GLU A 481 -7.76 40.39 -3.49
CA GLU A 481 -7.25 40.76 -4.82
C GLU A 481 -8.14 41.79 -5.53
N LYS A 482 -9.46 41.56 -5.56
CA LYS A 482 -10.40 42.33 -6.40
C LYS A 482 -11.14 43.46 -5.65
N VAL A 483 -11.38 43.29 -4.35
CA VAL A 483 -12.08 44.32 -3.56
C VAL A 483 -11.10 45.26 -2.87
N LEU A 484 -10.07 44.72 -2.23
CA LEU A 484 -9.07 45.50 -1.49
C LEU A 484 -7.85 45.88 -2.34
N ASN A 485 -7.67 45.26 -3.51
CA ASN A 485 -6.54 45.45 -4.43
C ASN A 485 -5.18 45.22 -3.75
N ILE A 486 -5.09 44.17 -2.93
CA ILE A 486 -3.89 43.81 -2.17
C ILE A 486 -3.15 42.70 -2.89
N PRO A 487 -1.82 42.82 -3.12
CA PRO A 487 -1.04 41.76 -3.77
C PRO A 487 -0.83 40.54 -2.84
N PRO A 488 -0.60 39.33 -3.38
CA PRO A 488 -0.34 38.14 -2.59
C PRO A 488 0.97 38.24 -1.81
N LYS A 489 0.94 37.99 -0.50
CA LYS A 489 2.18 37.86 0.31
C LYS A 489 2.93 36.57 0.00
N VAL A 490 2.20 35.47 -0.25
CA VAL A 490 2.77 34.15 -0.53
C VAL A 490 1.91 33.45 -1.59
N LEU A 491 2.56 32.80 -2.54
CA LEU A 491 1.91 31.95 -3.53
C LEU A 491 2.06 30.47 -3.13
N THR A 492 1.02 29.68 -3.42
CA THR A 492 1.06 28.22 -3.30
C THR A 492 1.97 27.63 -4.38
N LYS A 493 2.33 26.33 -4.27
CA LYS A 493 3.08 25.60 -5.32
C LYS A 493 2.42 25.66 -6.72
N LYS A 494 1.08 25.87 -6.77
CA LYS A 494 0.31 26.04 -8.02
C LYS A 494 0.20 27.50 -8.45
N LYS A 495 1.00 28.40 -7.87
CA LYS A 495 1.01 29.84 -8.14
C LYS A 495 -0.32 30.57 -7.82
N ASN A 496 -1.15 30.00 -6.97
CA ASN A 496 -2.35 30.66 -6.44
C ASN A 496 -2.03 31.41 -5.14
N TYR A 497 -2.84 32.40 -4.77
CA TYR A 497 -2.77 33.06 -3.46
C TYR A 497 -2.85 32.03 -2.32
N SER A 498 -1.96 32.13 -1.35
CA SER A 498 -2.07 31.37 -0.12
C SER A 498 -2.98 32.11 0.87
N THR A 499 -3.93 31.38 1.43
CA THR A 499 -4.84 31.89 2.50
C THR A 499 -4.67 31.09 3.78
N ASN A 500 -3.44 30.58 4.03
CA ASN A 500 -3.13 29.84 5.26
C ASN A 500 -3.07 30.78 6.47
N ASP A 501 -3.08 30.22 7.68
CA ASP A 501 -3.11 30.97 8.93
C ASP A 501 -1.92 31.93 9.07
N PHE A 502 -0.75 31.59 8.55
CA PHE A 502 0.41 32.48 8.54
C PHE A 502 0.15 33.73 7.71
N VAL A 503 -0.33 33.58 6.48
CA VAL A 503 -0.60 34.71 5.57
C VAL A 503 -1.73 35.59 6.09
N LEU A 504 -2.80 35.00 6.58
CA LEU A 504 -3.90 35.76 7.20
C LEU A 504 -3.44 36.47 8.48
N GLY A 505 -2.58 35.84 9.28
CA GLY A 505 -1.96 36.46 10.46
C GLY A 505 -1.11 37.69 10.12
N GLU A 506 -0.38 37.65 8.99
CA GLU A 506 0.37 38.82 8.51
C GLU A 506 -0.55 39.96 8.04
N PHE A 507 -1.65 39.64 7.35
CA PHE A 507 -2.67 40.64 6.97
C PHE A 507 -3.37 41.23 8.20
N ALA A 508 -3.63 40.43 9.23
CA ALA A 508 -4.19 40.92 10.49
C ALA A 508 -3.24 41.91 11.19
N LYS A 509 -1.94 41.68 11.18
CA LYS A 509 -0.91 42.61 11.69
C LYS A 509 -0.87 43.92 10.88
N ASP A 510 -1.12 43.86 9.59
CA ASP A 510 -1.23 45.03 8.73
C ASP A 510 -2.55 45.82 8.95
N GLY A 511 -3.42 45.39 9.87
CA GLY A 511 -4.62 46.09 10.26
C GLY A 511 -5.91 45.65 9.53
N TYR A 512 -5.86 44.61 8.70
CA TYR A 512 -7.06 44.11 8.00
C TYR A 512 -7.93 43.27 8.93
N LYS A 513 -9.03 43.86 9.44
CA LYS A 513 -9.98 43.21 10.35
C LYS A 513 -10.58 41.92 9.77
N ILE A 514 -10.82 41.87 8.45
CA ILE A 514 -11.32 40.67 7.79
C ILE A 514 -10.39 39.48 8.00
N ALA A 515 -9.07 39.67 7.96
CA ALA A 515 -8.10 38.60 8.17
C ALA A 515 -8.12 38.08 9.62
N GLU A 516 -8.28 39.01 10.59
CA GLU A 516 -8.43 38.68 12.01
C GLU A 516 -9.69 37.85 12.25
N TYR A 517 -10.85 38.29 11.73
CA TYR A 517 -12.11 37.58 11.93
C TYR A 517 -12.16 36.24 11.21
N ILE A 518 -11.60 36.13 9.98
CA ILE A 518 -11.51 34.86 9.27
C ILE A 518 -10.62 33.87 10.03
N THR A 519 -9.49 34.34 10.58
CA THR A 519 -8.58 33.47 11.36
C THR A 519 -9.29 32.96 12.62
N ALA A 520 -9.99 33.85 13.35
CA ALA A 520 -10.77 33.44 14.51
C ALA A 520 -11.90 32.47 14.12
N TYR A 521 -12.65 32.76 13.08
CA TYR A 521 -13.74 31.91 12.58
C TYR A 521 -13.21 30.49 12.21
N ARG A 522 -12.14 30.41 11.45
CA ARG A 522 -11.53 29.13 11.06
C ARG A 522 -11.06 28.32 12.26
N LYS A 523 -10.44 28.98 13.25
CA LYS A 523 -9.98 28.33 14.48
C LYS A 523 -11.15 27.77 15.29
N THR A 524 -12.17 28.58 15.53
CA THR A 524 -13.38 28.18 16.27
C THR A 524 -14.15 27.09 15.52
N ASN A 525 -14.30 27.22 14.19
CA ASN A 525 -14.95 26.20 13.37
C ASN A 525 -14.20 24.88 13.40
N LYS A 526 -12.85 24.91 13.37
CA LYS A 526 -12.05 23.69 13.48
C LYS A 526 -12.22 23.03 14.85
N LEU A 527 -12.24 23.80 15.94
CA LEU A 527 -12.46 23.27 17.29
C LEU A 527 -13.83 22.60 17.39
N LYS A 528 -14.88 23.24 16.86
CA LYS A 528 -16.23 22.68 16.85
C LYS A 528 -16.33 21.46 15.92
N SER A 529 -16.15 21.66 14.62
CA SER A 529 -16.50 20.65 13.62
C SER A 529 -15.50 19.48 13.55
N THR A 530 -14.20 19.75 13.73
CA THR A 530 -13.17 18.69 13.61
C THR A 530 -12.99 17.91 14.90
N TYR A 531 -13.16 18.53 16.05
CA TYR A 531 -12.94 17.89 17.33
C TYR A 531 -14.24 17.56 18.06
N LEU A 532 -15.06 18.57 18.42
CA LEU A 532 -16.20 18.32 19.29
C LEU A 532 -17.32 17.56 18.60
N ASP A 533 -17.73 17.97 17.40
CA ASP A 533 -18.79 17.29 16.66
C ASP A 533 -18.39 15.84 16.34
N ASN A 534 -17.13 15.60 15.91
CA ASN A 534 -16.61 14.25 15.67
C ASN A 534 -16.52 13.41 16.95
N VAL A 535 -16.07 13.99 18.07
CA VAL A 535 -16.02 13.27 19.35
C VAL A 535 -17.42 12.88 19.78
N LYS A 536 -18.41 13.78 19.65
CA LYS A 536 -19.81 13.49 19.97
C LYS A 536 -20.40 12.38 19.10
N GLU A 537 -20.11 12.42 17.79
CA GLU A 537 -20.60 11.42 16.83
C GLU A 537 -19.98 10.03 17.10
N LEU A 538 -18.68 9.99 17.41
CA LEU A 538 -17.92 8.73 17.54
C LEU A 538 -17.97 8.13 18.95
N ALA A 539 -18.33 8.91 19.98
CA ALA A 539 -18.42 8.43 21.35
C ALA A 539 -19.72 7.64 21.58
N ASN A 540 -19.63 6.32 21.52
CA ASN A 540 -20.77 5.45 21.82
C ASN A 540 -20.96 5.32 23.34
N ASN A 541 -22.12 5.70 23.85
CA ASN A 541 -22.43 5.70 25.28
C ASN A 541 -21.36 6.42 26.15
N GLY A 542 -20.81 7.52 25.66
CA GLY A 542 -19.78 8.28 26.35
C GLY A 542 -18.37 7.64 26.30
N VAL A 543 -18.16 6.64 25.47
CA VAL A 543 -16.84 6.02 25.28
C VAL A 543 -16.37 6.16 23.83
N LEU A 544 -15.29 6.90 23.64
CA LEU A 544 -14.61 7.03 22.36
C LEU A 544 -13.54 5.93 22.22
N LYS A 545 -13.63 5.11 21.17
CA LYS A 545 -12.64 4.07 20.87
C LYS A 545 -11.75 4.52 19.71
N PRO A 546 -10.55 5.06 19.98
CA PRO A 546 -9.64 5.54 18.95
C PRO A 546 -9.00 4.37 18.20
N VAL A 547 -8.60 4.63 16.95
CA VAL A 547 -7.78 3.68 16.18
C VAL A 547 -6.32 4.10 16.26
N TYR A 548 -5.46 3.25 16.80
CA TYR A 548 -4.02 3.47 16.84
C TYR A 548 -3.32 2.64 15.76
N ASN A 549 -2.55 3.33 14.90
CA ASN A 549 -1.78 2.70 13.83
C ASN A 549 -0.30 2.67 14.21
N LEU A 550 0.27 1.47 14.30
CA LEU A 550 1.66 1.24 14.72
C LEU A 550 2.66 1.41 13.58
N LEU A 551 2.30 0.98 12.36
CA LEU A 551 3.22 0.79 11.23
C LEU A 551 3.13 1.89 10.15
N TYR A 552 2.52 3.03 10.45
CA TYR A 552 2.20 4.07 9.46
C TYR A 552 3.25 5.18 9.32
N THR A 553 4.06 5.40 10.34
CA THR A 553 5.01 6.51 10.34
C THR A 553 6.44 6.04 10.16
N GLN A 554 7.29 6.82 9.48
CA GLN A 554 8.72 6.50 9.28
C GLN A 554 9.53 6.54 10.55
N THR A 555 9.06 7.31 11.50
CA THR A 555 9.81 7.59 12.74
C THR A 555 9.39 6.65 13.87
N GLY A 556 8.57 5.62 13.59
CA GLY A 556 8.03 4.72 14.62
C GLY A 556 7.01 5.39 15.57
N ARG A 557 6.54 6.61 15.23
CA ARG A 557 5.47 7.26 16.01
C ARG A 557 4.14 6.57 15.75
N LEU A 558 3.31 6.50 16.77
CA LEU A 558 1.90 6.13 16.59
C LEU A 558 1.17 7.20 15.79
N SER A 559 0.24 6.79 14.98
CA SER A 559 -0.75 7.67 14.38
C SER A 559 -2.15 7.23 14.82
N SER A 560 -3.09 8.17 14.87
CA SER A 560 -4.50 7.89 15.11
C SER A 560 -5.31 8.37 13.91
N GLY A 561 -6.34 7.62 13.53
CA GLY A 561 -7.17 7.96 12.39
C GLY A 561 -8.16 6.86 12.04
N LYS A 562 -8.84 7.01 10.89
CA LYS A 562 -9.70 5.95 10.36
C LYS A 562 -8.86 4.74 10.01
N ASP A 563 -9.40 3.56 10.25
CA ASP A 563 -8.76 2.31 9.87
C ASP A 563 -8.71 2.21 8.34
N SER A 564 -7.51 2.25 7.78
CA SER A 564 -7.29 2.17 6.34
C SER A 564 -6.80 0.79 5.90
N ASN A 565 -6.70 -0.19 6.84
CA ASN A 565 -6.08 -1.49 6.62
C ASN A 565 -7.06 -2.64 6.43
N ALA A 566 -8.33 -2.36 6.28
CA ALA A 566 -9.28 -3.39 5.89
C ALA A 566 -9.37 -3.52 4.37
#